data_a1b7861cf650750dc970a5128a33b140
#
_entry.id   a1b7861cf650750dc970a5128a33b140
#
_cell.length_a   1.000
_cell.length_b   1.000
_cell.length_c   1.000
_cell.angle_alpha   90.00
_cell.angle_beta   90.00
_cell.angle_gamma   90.00
#
_symmetry.space_group_name_H-M   'P 1'
#
loop_
_entity.id
_entity.type
_entity.pdbx_description
1 polymer ?
#
loop_
_entity_poly.entity_id
_entity_poly.type
_entity_poly.pdbx_seq_one_letter_code
_entity_poly.pdbx_strand_id
1 'polypeptide(L)'
;VLTPQEADRLFDILRNMRDDGCAIIIITHKLQEVLALSDRVAILRKGQYIDTVETAQANVQSLSEMMVGARVDLNIERPKPENIKPSLVIEGVNCKDKDDVKTLDDVDLTVNTGEILGIAGISGSGQKELLEAIAGLQDVESGSIRLLDDNGSGMELSGMDSISINEAGISLAFVPEDRIGMGLVGDM
;
A
#
# COMPACT_ATOMS: atom_id res chain seq x y z
N VAL A 1 4.54 8.87 -9.51
CA VAL A 1 3.08 8.67 -9.57
C VAL A 1 2.45 10.05 -9.73
N LEU A 2 1.57 10.23 -10.74
CA LEU A 2 0.87 11.49 -10.95
C LEU A 2 -0.22 11.67 -9.88
N THR A 3 -0.40 12.91 -9.43
CA THR A 3 -1.59 13.28 -8.66
C THR A 3 -2.84 13.27 -9.57
N PRO A 4 -4.05 13.18 -9.03
CA PRO A 4 -5.27 13.25 -9.85
C PRO A 4 -5.33 14.49 -10.74
N GLN A 5 -4.93 15.65 -10.23
CA GLN A 5 -4.92 16.91 -10.99
C GLN A 5 -3.89 16.91 -12.14
N GLU A 6 -2.74 16.28 -11.95
CA GLU A 6 -1.73 16.11 -13.00
C GLU A 6 -2.20 15.10 -14.06
N ALA A 7 -2.91 14.04 -13.66
CA ALA A 7 -3.49 13.08 -14.57
C ALA A 7 -4.58 13.73 -15.46
N ASP A 8 -5.45 14.56 -14.88
CA ASP A 8 -6.48 15.29 -15.62
C ASP A 8 -5.85 16.24 -16.67
N ARG A 9 -4.81 16.99 -16.29
CA ARG A 9 -4.07 17.86 -17.22
C ARG A 9 -3.42 17.07 -18.34
N LEU A 10 -2.81 15.93 -18.03
CA LEU A 10 -2.25 15.04 -19.06
C LEU A 10 -3.33 14.55 -20.02
N PHE A 11 -4.48 14.16 -19.50
CA PHE A 11 -5.60 13.67 -20.33
C PHE A 11 -6.13 14.76 -21.26
N ASP A 12 -6.21 16.01 -20.82
CA ASP A 12 -6.59 17.12 -21.65
C ASP A 12 -5.59 17.38 -22.79
N ILE A 13 -4.30 17.28 -22.52
CA ILE A 13 -3.25 17.37 -23.54
C ILE A 13 -3.40 16.25 -24.56
N LEU A 14 -3.58 15.01 -24.10
CA LEU A 14 -3.73 13.84 -24.98
C LEU A 14 -5.01 13.93 -25.84
N ARG A 15 -6.11 14.44 -25.30
CA ARG A 15 -7.34 14.69 -26.07
C ARG A 15 -7.11 15.73 -27.16
N ASN A 16 -6.44 16.83 -26.86
CA ASN A 16 -6.11 17.85 -27.85
C ASN A 16 -5.22 17.27 -28.97
N MET A 17 -4.19 16.49 -28.63
CA MET A 17 -3.35 15.83 -29.64
C MET A 17 -4.15 14.86 -30.52
N ARG A 18 -5.10 14.10 -29.93
CA ARG A 18 -6.01 13.23 -30.70
C ARG A 18 -6.86 14.05 -31.68
N ASP A 19 -7.42 15.15 -31.20
CA ASP A 19 -8.28 16.03 -32.00
C ASP A 19 -7.52 16.70 -33.15
N ASP A 20 -6.19 16.91 -32.96
CA ASP A 20 -5.25 17.34 -34.03
C ASP A 20 -4.84 16.19 -34.98
N GLY A 21 -5.43 14.99 -34.83
CA GLY A 21 -5.20 13.84 -35.72
C GLY A 21 -4.06 12.92 -35.30
N CYS A 22 -3.49 13.06 -34.11
CA CYS A 22 -2.47 12.16 -33.62
C CYS A 22 -3.09 10.83 -33.14
N ALA A 23 -2.47 9.72 -33.54
CA ALA A 23 -2.77 8.42 -32.96
C ALA A 23 -2.01 8.24 -31.66
N ILE A 24 -2.69 7.88 -30.57
CA ILE A 24 -2.11 7.76 -29.24
C ILE A 24 -2.24 6.33 -28.72
N ILE A 25 -1.15 5.78 -28.22
CA ILE A 25 -1.14 4.51 -27.50
C ILE A 25 -0.71 4.78 -26.06
N ILE A 26 -1.58 4.44 -25.10
CA ILE A 26 -1.27 4.52 -23.67
C ILE A 26 -1.26 3.13 -23.06
N ILE A 27 -0.29 2.86 -22.19
CA ILE A 27 -0.18 1.61 -21.44
C ILE A 27 -0.30 1.94 -19.96
N THR A 28 -1.35 1.44 -19.33
CA THR A 28 -1.62 1.62 -17.91
C THR A 28 -2.34 0.40 -17.35
N HIS A 29 -2.18 0.14 -16.06
CA HIS A 29 -2.95 -0.86 -15.31
C HIS A 29 -4.11 -0.24 -14.52
N LYS A 30 -4.26 1.07 -14.57
CA LYS A 30 -5.34 1.80 -13.89
C LYS A 30 -6.56 1.88 -14.80
N LEU A 31 -7.52 0.99 -14.61
CA LEU A 31 -8.70 0.88 -15.47
C LEU A 31 -9.55 2.15 -15.54
N GLN A 32 -9.55 2.97 -14.48
CA GLN A 32 -10.23 4.27 -14.48
C GLN A 32 -9.60 5.24 -15.51
N GLU A 33 -8.26 5.25 -15.62
CA GLU A 33 -7.56 6.07 -16.61
C GLU A 33 -7.87 5.60 -18.03
N VAL A 34 -7.90 4.27 -18.23
CA VAL A 34 -8.29 3.67 -19.52
C VAL A 34 -9.69 4.10 -19.93
N LEU A 35 -10.67 3.94 -19.03
CA LEU A 35 -12.08 4.28 -19.28
C LEU A 35 -12.31 5.77 -19.51
N ALA A 36 -11.48 6.63 -18.88
CA ALA A 36 -11.60 8.09 -18.99
C ALA A 36 -11.02 8.65 -20.30
N LEU A 37 -10.02 7.98 -20.90
CA LEU A 37 -9.22 8.56 -21.97
C LEU A 37 -9.33 7.82 -23.30
N SER A 38 -9.36 6.49 -23.32
CA SER A 38 -9.22 5.71 -24.54
C SER A 38 -10.54 5.54 -25.30
N ASP A 39 -10.47 5.45 -26.62
CA ASP A 39 -11.61 5.09 -27.47
C ASP A 39 -11.82 3.57 -27.51
N ARG A 40 -10.70 2.82 -27.51
CA ARG A 40 -10.68 1.34 -27.51
C ARG A 40 -9.64 0.82 -26.55
N VAL A 41 -9.88 -0.35 -26.00
CA VAL A 41 -8.99 -1.04 -25.06
C VAL A 41 -8.56 -2.38 -25.63
N ALA A 42 -7.26 -2.55 -25.88
CA ALA A 42 -6.67 -3.83 -26.20
C ALA A 42 -6.18 -4.52 -24.93
N ILE A 43 -6.59 -5.76 -24.70
CA ILE A 43 -6.24 -6.54 -23.52
C ILE A 43 -5.12 -7.53 -23.85
N LEU A 44 -4.07 -7.47 -23.08
CA LEU A 44 -2.94 -8.42 -23.11
C LEU A 44 -2.89 -9.21 -21.80
N ARG A 45 -2.68 -10.50 -21.87
CA ARG A 45 -2.54 -11.37 -20.71
C ARG A 45 -1.44 -12.40 -20.95
N LYS A 46 -0.41 -12.39 -20.10
CA LYS A 46 0.76 -13.30 -20.21
C LYS A 46 1.38 -13.30 -21.62
N GLY A 47 1.52 -12.10 -22.21
CA GLY A 47 2.07 -11.91 -23.56
C GLY A 47 1.13 -12.25 -24.71
N GLN A 48 -0.10 -12.68 -24.43
CA GLN A 48 -1.10 -13.00 -25.46
C GLN A 48 -2.10 -11.86 -25.63
N TYR A 49 -2.41 -11.55 -26.86
CA TYR A 49 -3.56 -10.70 -27.20
C TYR A 49 -4.85 -11.47 -26.93
N ILE A 50 -5.73 -10.86 -26.14
CA ILE A 50 -7.02 -11.46 -25.77
C ILE A 50 -8.13 -10.92 -26.65
N ASP A 51 -8.30 -9.59 -26.63
CA ASP A 51 -9.35 -8.93 -27.41
C ASP A 51 -9.12 -7.41 -27.45
N THR A 52 -9.89 -6.72 -28.32
CA THR A 52 -10.02 -5.26 -28.30
C THR A 52 -11.49 -4.89 -28.22
N VAL A 53 -11.84 -4.09 -27.22
CA VAL A 53 -13.21 -3.66 -26.96
C VAL A 53 -13.33 -2.14 -27.06
N GLU A 54 -14.50 -1.66 -27.51
CA GLU A 54 -14.84 -0.24 -27.46
C GLU A 54 -15.01 0.20 -26.00
N THR A 55 -14.35 1.29 -25.60
CA THR A 55 -14.38 1.78 -24.22
C THR A 55 -15.81 2.11 -23.77
N ALA A 56 -16.65 2.62 -24.65
CA ALA A 56 -18.05 2.92 -24.37
C ALA A 56 -18.89 1.68 -23.97
N GLN A 57 -18.43 0.47 -24.29
CA GLN A 57 -19.11 -0.80 -23.96
C GLN A 57 -18.42 -1.54 -22.80
N ALA A 58 -17.30 -1.01 -22.31
CA ALA A 58 -16.50 -1.61 -21.27
C ALA A 58 -16.81 -0.99 -19.89
N ASN A 59 -16.54 -1.76 -18.86
CA ASN A 59 -16.52 -1.29 -17.47
C ASN A 59 -15.38 -1.95 -16.69
N VAL A 60 -15.12 -1.47 -15.48
CA VAL A 60 -14.02 -1.97 -14.65
C VAL A 60 -14.12 -3.49 -14.44
N GLN A 61 -15.32 -4.01 -14.20
CA GLN A 61 -15.56 -5.43 -13.98
C GLN A 61 -15.18 -6.26 -15.21
N SER A 62 -15.71 -5.90 -16.38
CA SER A 62 -15.47 -6.65 -17.62
C SER A 62 -13.99 -6.62 -18.04
N LEU A 63 -13.32 -5.46 -17.92
CA LEU A 63 -11.90 -5.35 -18.21
C LEU A 63 -11.05 -6.16 -17.23
N SER A 64 -11.39 -6.13 -15.92
CA SER A 64 -10.69 -6.93 -14.90
C SER A 64 -10.81 -8.44 -15.20
N GLU A 65 -11.99 -8.92 -15.55
CA GLU A 65 -12.22 -10.32 -15.89
C GLU A 65 -11.44 -10.76 -17.14
N MET A 66 -11.36 -9.91 -18.15
CA MET A 66 -10.58 -10.18 -19.37
C MET A 66 -9.06 -10.20 -19.07
N MET A 67 -8.58 -9.29 -18.21
CA MET A 67 -7.17 -9.23 -17.82
C MET A 67 -6.76 -10.43 -16.97
N VAL A 68 -7.57 -10.84 -16.02
CA VAL A 68 -7.31 -11.97 -15.11
C VAL A 68 -7.61 -13.30 -15.78
N GLY A 69 -8.65 -13.35 -16.61
CA GLY A 69 -9.12 -14.56 -17.28
C GLY A 69 -10.04 -15.43 -16.44
N ALA A 70 -10.53 -14.89 -15.33
CA ALA A 70 -11.52 -15.50 -14.46
C ALA A 70 -12.46 -14.43 -13.94
N ARG A 71 -13.64 -14.84 -13.50
CA ARG A 71 -14.59 -13.93 -12.86
C ARG A 71 -13.94 -13.31 -11.61
N VAL A 72 -13.95 -11.99 -11.54
CA VAL A 72 -13.40 -11.23 -10.41
C VAL A 72 -14.56 -10.68 -9.59
N ASP A 73 -14.65 -11.08 -8.33
CA ASP A 73 -15.55 -10.43 -7.40
C ASP A 73 -14.85 -9.23 -6.77
N LEU A 74 -15.33 -8.05 -7.11
CA LEU A 74 -14.80 -6.79 -6.56
C LEU A 74 -15.43 -6.44 -5.20
N ASN A 75 -16.48 -7.15 -4.78
CA ASN A 75 -17.09 -7.00 -3.47
C ASN A 75 -16.45 -7.96 -2.48
N ILE A 76 -15.54 -7.47 -1.67
CA ILE A 76 -14.95 -8.25 -0.58
C ILE A 76 -15.88 -8.12 0.62
N GLU A 77 -16.64 -9.20 0.89
CA GLU A 77 -17.36 -9.33 2.15
C GLU A 77 -16.35 -9.53 3.28
N ARG A 78 -16.29 -8.57 4.19
CA ARG A 78 -15.48 -8.67 5.40
C ARG A 78 -16.38 -9.01 6.56
N PRO A 79 -16.18 -10.16 7.23
CA PRO A 79 -16.87 -10.42 8.48
C PRO A 79 -16.53 -9.31 9.49
N LYS A 80 -17.54 -8.85 10.22
CA LYS A 80 -17.30 -7.92 11.32
C LYS A 80 -16.52 -8.64 12.41
N PRO A 81 -15.38 -8.09 12.88
CA PRO A 81 -14.63 -8.73 13.94
C PRO A 81 -15.49 -8.79 15.21
N GLU A 82 -15.50 -9.95 15.85
CA GLU A 82 -16.12 -10.18 17.15
C GLU A 82 -15.05 -10.07 18.24
N ASN A 83 -15.41 -9.58 19.43
CA ASN A 83 -14.50 -9.43 20.57
C ASN A 83 -13.26 -8.56 20.29
N ILE A 84 -13.49 -7.38 19.76
CA ILE A 84 -12.45 -6.39 19.47
C ILE A 84 -11.71 -6.02 20.75
N LYS A 85 -10.40 -6.25 20.79
CA LYS A 85 -9.49 -5.86 21.88
C LYS A 85 -8.25 -5.21 21.29
N PRO A 86 -7.61 -4.25 21.99
CA PRO A 86 -6.30 -3.74 21.60
C PRO A 86 -5.30 -4.90 21.45
N SER A 87 -4.55 -4.90 20.36
CA SER A 87 -3.51 -5.90 20.06
C SER A 87 -2.13 -5.26 19.95
N LEU A 88 -2.01 -4.18 19.18
CA LEU A 88 -0.79 -3.37 19.14
C LEU A 88 -1.12 -1.99 19.68
N VAL A 89 -0.35 -1.52 20.66
CA VAL A 89 -0.52 -0.21 21.27
C VAL A 89 0.80 0.55 21.17
N ILE A 90 0.74 1.73 20.59
CA ILE A 90 1.85 2.67 20.39
C ILE A 90 1.50 3.92 21.17
N GLU A 91 2.39 4.37 22.07
CA GLU A 91 2.16 5.50 22.95
C GLU A 91 3.38 6.43 22.95
N GLY A 92 3.19 7.68 22.53
CA GLY A 92 4.17 8.74 22.60
C GLY A 92 5.45 8.48 21.81
N VAL A 93 5.38 7.73 20.70
CA VAL A 93 6.57 7.30 19.97
C VAL A 93 7.21 8.45 19.22
N ASN A 94 8.51 8.62 19.44
CA ASN A 94 9.38 9.58 18.79
C ASN A 94 10.55 8.86 18.13
N CYS A 95 10.83 9.19 16.86
CA CYS A 95 11.99 8.69 16.13
C CYS A 95 12.71 9.83 15.40
N LYS A 96 13.99 9.60 15.10
CA LYS A 96 14.82 10.47 14.27
C LYS A 96 15.51 9.68 13.18
N ASP A 97 15.84 10.34 12.11
CA ASP A 97 16.68 9.80 11.06
C ASP A 97 18.19 9.92 11.40
N LYS A 98 19.05 9.48 10.48
CA LYS A 98 20.51 9.51 10.62
C LYS A 98 21.09 10.92 10.69
N ASP A 99 20.33 11.92 10.26
CA ASP A 99 20.69 13.34 10.25
C ASP A 99 20.13 14.09 11.47
N ASP A 100 19.63 13.34 12.50
CA ASP A 100 19.02 13.86 13.73
C ASP A 100 17.72 14.66 13.48
N VAL A 101 17.09 14.46 12.32
CA VAL A 101 15.80 15.07 11.99
C VAL A 101 14.67 14.22 12.51
N LYS A 102 13.74 14.83 13.25
CA LYS A 102 12.57 14.14 13.81
C LYS A 102 11.66 13.63 12.67
N THR A 103 11.43 12.33 12.65
CA THR A 103 10.60 11.64 11.65
C THR A 103 9.27 11.17 12.21
N LEU A 104 9.22 10.87 13.51
CA LEU A 104 8.00 10.64 14.27
C LEU A 104 7.98 11.58 15.47
N ASP A 105 6.83 12.17 15.76
CA ASP A 105 6.62 13.15 16.82
C ASP A 105 5.38 12.81 17.63
N ASP A 106 5.58 12.25 18.83
CA ASP A 106 4.54 11.93 19.81
C ASP A 106 3.38 11.11 19.19
N VAL A 107 3.72 10.00 18.52
CA VAL A 107 2.75 9.19 17.79
C VAL A 107 2.04 8.23 18.72
N ASP A 108 0.73 8.35 18.79
CA ASP A 108 -0.20 7.43 19.46
C ASP A 108 -1.03 6.66 18.45
N LEU A 109 -1.10 5.34 18.59
CA LEU A 109 -1.85 4.46 17.70
C LEU A 109 -2.27 3.19 18.41
N THR A 110 -3.49 2.71 18.15
CA THR A 110 -3.94 1.41 18.62
C THR A 110 -4.50 0.61 17.46
N VAL A 111 -4.05 -0.63 17.31
CA VAL A 111 -4.60 -1.61 16.36
C VAL A 111 -5.25 -2.72 17.15
N ASN A 112 -6.48 -3.06 16.79
CA ASN A 112 -7.27 -4.06 17.49
C ASN A 112 -7.18 -5.44 16.82
N THR A 113 -7.55 -6.48 17.54
CA THR A 113 -7.68 -7.84 16.98
C THR A 113 -8.69 -7.86 15.85
N GLY A 114 -8.34 -8.50 14.72
CA GLY A 114 -9.19 -8.60 13.54
C GLY A 114 -9.39 -7.30 12.75
N GLU A 115 -8.67 -6.23 13.10
CA GLU A 115 -8.71 -4.93 12.42
C GLU A 115 -7.69 -4.86 11.28
N ILE A 116 -8.04 -4.15 10.22
CA ILE A 116 -7.09 -3.65 9.22
C ILE A 116 -7.05 -2.14 9.37
N LEU A 117 -5.96 -1.62 9.93
CA LEU A 117 -5.75 -0.20 10.08
C LEU A 117 -5.00 0.35 8.85
N GLY A 118 -5.60 1.33 8.18
CA GLY A 118 -4.97 2.05 7.08
C GLY A 118 -4.32 3.34 7.58
N ILE A 119 -3.03 3.54 7.27
CA ILE A 119 -2.30 4.77 7.56
C ILE A 119 -2.11 5.55 6.26
N ALA A 120 -2.67 6.75 6.17
CA ALA A 120 -2.58 7.60 5.00
C ALA A 120 -1.69 8.82 5.28
N GLY A 121 -0.88 9.20 4.29
CA GLY A 121 -0.03 10.38 4.34
C GLY A 121 0.66 10.60 3.00
N ILE A 122 1.21 11.79 2.79
CA ILE A 122 2.09 12.05 1.64
C ILE A 122 3.47 11.42 1.89
N SER A 123 4.26 11.25 0.84
CA SER A 123 5.63 10.72 0.96
C SER A 123 6.45 11.57 1.95
N GLY A 124 7.16 10.92 2.86
CA GLY A 124 7.96 11.57 3.89
C GLY A 124 7.18 12.01 5.14
N SER A 125 5.92 11.53 5.34
CA SER A 125 5.13 11.85 6.53
C SER A 125 5.32 10.87 7.69
N GLY A 126 6.35 10.01 7.65
CA GLY A 126 6.69 9.11 8.76
C GLY A 126 6.07 7.71 8.71
N GLN A 127 5.27 7.38 7.67
CA GLN A 127 4.64 6.05 7.58
C GLN A 127 5.67 4.92 7.50
N LYS A 128 6.75 5.13 6.76
CA LYS A 128 7.87 4.18 6.64
C LYS A 128 8.54 3.99 7.99
N GLU A 129 8.90 5.09 8.63
CA GLU A 129 9.60 5.10 9.92
C GLU A 129 8.76 4.46 11.02
N LEU A 130 7.44 4.66 11.01
CA LEU A 130 6.52 4.01 11.94
C LEU A 130 6.51 2.49 11.76
N LEU A 131 6.43 1.99 10.52
CA LEU A 131 6.48 0.56 10.25
C LEU A 131 7.84 -0.05 10.58
N GLU A 132 8.94 0.66 10.30
CA GLU A 132 10.30 0.25 10.65
C GLU A 132 10.52 0.23 12.17
N ALA A 133 9.95 1.19 12.92
CA ALA A 133 9.99 1.19 14.38
C ALA A 133 9.25 -0.02 14.98
N ILE A 134 8.07 -0.36 14.46
CA ILE A 134 7.31 -1.56 14.86
C ILE A 134 8.10 -2.84 14.57
N ALA A 135 8.83 -2.87 13.46
CA ALA A 135 9.61 -4.03 13.03
C ALA A 135 11.00 -4.14 13.69
N GLY A 136 11.39 -3.19 14.53
CA GLY A 136 12.72 -3.15 15.15
C GLY A 136 13.85 -2.84 14.18
N LEU A 137 13.54 -2.10 13.10
CA LEU A 137 14.49 -1.65 12.07
C LEU A 137 14.85 -0.16 12.21
N GLN A 138 14.11 0.57 13.03
CA GLN A 138 14.30 1.98 13.35
C GLN A 138 14.36 2.14 14.86
N ASP A 139 15.33 2.90 15.34
CA ASP A 139 15.46 3.18 16.77
C ASP A 139 14.35 4.11 17.26
N VAL A 140 13.75 3.78 18.41
CA VAL A 140 12.75 4.57 19.11
C VAL A 140 13.44 5.39 20.18
N GLU A 141 13.41 6.72 20.08
CA GLU A 141 14.04 7.61 21.07
C GLU A 141 13.27 7.67 22.39
N SER A 142 11.94 7.67 22.28
CA SER A 142 11.03 7.68 23.42
C SER A 142 9.66 7.17 23.03
N GLY A 143 8.85 6.83 24.03
CA GLY A 143 7.54 6.20 23.85
C GLY A 143 7.61 4.69 24.03
N SER A 144 6.52 4.02 23.71
CA SER A 144 6.34 2.58 23.92
C SER A 144 5.59 1.96 22.75
N ILE A 145 6.04 0.78 22.31
CA ILE A 145 5.35 -0.06 21.32
C ILE A 145 5.11 -1.40 21.99
N ARG A 146 3.84 -1.72 22.27
CA ARG A 146 3.48 -2.95 22.98
C ARG A 146 2.56 -3.83 22.15
N LEU A 147 2.91 -5.13 22.08
CA LEU A 147 2.01 -6.16 21.58
C LEU A 147 1.30 -6.80 22.77
N LEU A 148 -0.04 -6.75 22.76
CA LEU A 148 -0.87 -7.28 23.84
C LEU A 148 -1.36 -8.69 23.51
N ASP A 149 -1.36 -9.57 24.51
CA ASP A 149 -1.99 -10.89 24.44
C ASP A 149 -3.51 -10.82 24.72
N ASP A 150 -4.19 -11.97 24.66
CA ASP A 150 -5.62 -12.08 24.94
C ASP A 150 -6.03 -11.65 26.36
N ASN A 151 -5.10 -11.64 27.30
CA ASN A 151 -5.32 -11.25 28.69
C ASN A 151 -5.02 -9.77 28.94
N GLY A 152 -4.55 -9.04 27.90
CA GLY A 152 -4.12 -7.65 28.01
C GLY A 152 -2.73 -7.46 28.61
N SER A 153 -1.96 -8.56 28.79
CA SER A 153 -0.56 -8.50 29.14
C SER A 153 0.25 -8.13 27.90
N GLY A 154 1.18 -7.19 28.02
CA GLY A 154 1.90 -6.63 26.87
C GLY A 154 3.38 -6.99 26.87
N MET A 155 3.90 -7.31 25.70
CA MET A 155 5.32 -7.38 25.43
C MET A 155 5.77 -6.03 24.84
N GLU A 156 6.78 -5.42 25.45
CA GLU A 156 7.41 -4.19 24.95
C GLU A 156 8.32 -4.52 23.77
N LEU A 157 8.12 -3.85 22.63
CA LEU A 157 8.91 -4.02 21.41
C LEU A 157 9.93 -2.90 21.21
N SER A 158 9.74 -1.75 21.86
CA SER A 158 10.66 -0.62 21.75
C SER A 158 12.06 -1.03 22.23
N GLY A 159 13.06 -0.79 21.36
CA GLY A 159 14.45 -1.18 21.63
C GLY A 159 14.78 -2.64 21.35
N MET A 160 13.83 -3.46 20.89
CA MET A 160 14.11 -4.79 20.35
C MET A 160 14.48 -4.67 18.87
N ASP A 161 15.49 -5.42 18.45
CA ASP A 161 15.77 -5.60 17.02
C ASP A 161 14.84 -6.65 16.39
N SER A 162 14.81 -6.71 15.08
CA SER A 162 13.91 -7.61 14.33
C SER A 162 14.17 -9.09 14.62
N ILE A 163 15.39 -9.47 14.99
CA ILE A 163 15.76 -10.84 15.36
C ILE A 163 15.16 -11.18 16.72
N SER A 164 15.33 -10.31 17.72
CA SER A 164 14.78 -10.46 19.06
C SER A 164 13.24 -10.52 19.04
N ILE A 165 12.60 -9.70 18.21
CA ILE A 165 11.14 -9.72 17.99
C ILE A 165 10.69 -11.10 17.47
N ASN A 166 11.41 -11.65 16.49
CA ASN A 166 11.11 -12.96 15.92
C ASN A 166 11.37 -14.11 16.92
N GLU A 167 12.46 -14.05 17.69
CA GLU A 167 12.78 -15.02 18.76
C GLU A 167 11.75 -15.01 19.90
N ALA A 168 11.12 -13.87 20.14
CA ALA A 168 10.00 -13.74 21.06
C ALA A 168 8.69 -14.37 20.56
N GLY A 169 8.71 -14.97 19.36
CA GLY A 169 7.57 -15.65 18.74
C GLY A 169 6.60 -14.73 17.98
N ILE A 170 7.01 -13.49 17.73
CA ILE A 170 6.22 -12.52 16.97
C ILE A 170 6.56 -12.66 15.49
N SER A 171 5.58 -13.06 14.68
CA SER A 171 5.71 -13.15 13.25
C SER A 171 5.35 -11.83 12.58
N LEU A 172 6.33 -11.21 11.92
CA LEU A 172 6.15 -10.00 11.13
C LEU A 172 6.19 -10.33 9.65
N ALA A 173 5.18 -9.88 8.90
CA ALA A 173 5.16 -9.89 7.44
C ALA A 173 5.33 -8.45 6.95
N PHE A 174 6.55 -8.07 6.63
CA PHE A 174 6.90 -6.70 6.21
C PHE A 174 7.04 -6.62 4.70
N VAL A 175 6.32 -5.68 4.07
CA VAL A 175 6.43 -5.38 2.63
C VAL A 175 7.00 -3.98 2.50
N PRO A 176 8.32 -3.82 2.25
CA PRO A 176 8.95 -2.52 2.19
C PRO A 176 8.59 -1.77 0.89
N GLU A 177 8.73 -0.45 0.91
CA GLU A 177 8.58 0.40 -0.27
C GLU A 177 9.69 0.09 -1.30
N ASP A 178 10.95 -0.01 -0.86
CA ASP A 178 12.07 -0.49 -1.66
C ASP A 178 12.12 -2.02 -1.64
N ARG A 179 11.51 -2.62 -2.67
CA ARG A 179 11.41 -4.08 -2.80
C ARG A 179 12.75 -4.75 -3.12
N ILE A 180 13.67 -4.02 -3.75
CA ILE A 180 14.97 -4.56 -4.19
C ILE A 180 16.00 -4.43 -3.08
N GLY A 181 16.12 -3.24 -2.48
CA GLY A 181 17.12 -2.98 -1.45
C GLY A 181 16.79 -3.56 -0.08
N MET A 182 15.51 -3.66 0.28
CA MET A 182 15.06 -4.13 1.59
C MET A 182 14.25 -5.43 1.57
N GLY A 183 13.67 -5.78 0.42
CA GLY A 183 12.75 -6.93 0.29
C GLY A 183 13.40 -8.19 -0.31
N LEU A 184 14.64 -8.13 -0.78
CA LEU A 184 15.34 -9.26 -1.40
C LEU A 184 16.74 -9.43 -0.81
N VAL A 185 17.19 -10.66 -0.68
CA VAL A 185 18.58 -10.99 -0.38
C VAL A 185 19.31 -11.08 -1.71
N GLY A 186 20.17 -10.10 -2.02
CA GLY A 186 20.76 -9.89 -3.34
C GLY A 186 21.66 -10.98 -3.88
N ASP A 187 22.15 -11.91 -3.05
CA ASP A 187 23.14 -12.93 -3.39
C ASP A 187 22.65 -14.37 -3.12
N MET A 188 21.35 -14.62 -3.24
CA MET A 188 20.79 -15.98 -3.18
C MET A 188 20.46 -16.52 -4.56
#